data_e7820823c505650355e14afec7b96d6f
#
_entry.id   e7820823c505650355e14afec7b96d6f
#
_cell.length_a   1.000
_cell.length_b   1.000
_cell.length_c   1.000
_cell.angle_alpha   90.00
_cell.angle_beta   90.00
_cell.angle_gamma   90.00
#
_symmetry.space_group_name_H-M   'P 1'
#
loop_
_entity.id
_entity.type
_entity.pdbx_description
1 polymer ?
#
loop_
_entity_poly.entity_id
_entity_poly.type
_entity_poly.pdbx_seq_one_letter_code
_entity_poly.pdbx_strand_id
1 'polypeptide(L)'
;MPTTAKHSLYVVFAVASLLAVWPHAFAWMQEGGNILNLPSFFIDSYRSGNAAAFLTIDIVVAWITFMIWVVGDAARIGLGARWGWIFLALSFLGTCFAFPLYLVMRERHLARQGQVA
;
A
#
# COMPACT_ATOMS: atom_id res chain seq x y z
N MET A 1 6.78 12.79 18.27
CA MET A 1 5.72 13.37 17.43
C MET A 1 4.37 13.03 18.02
N PRO A 2 3.46 14.01 18.13
CA PRO A 2 2.11 13.71 18.61
C PRO A 2 1.40 12.72 17.70
N THR A 3 0.58 11.85 18.27
CA THR A 3 -0.15 10.83 17.52
C THR A 3 -0.99 11.45 16.39
N THR A 4 -1.68 12.56 16.67
CA THR A 4 -2.51 13.24 15.66
C THR A 4 -1.67 13.72 14.49
N ALA A 5 -0.50 14.32 14.74
CA ALA A 5 0.40 14.78 13.68
C ALA A 5 0.91 13.61 12.85
N LYS A 6 1.28 12.51 13.50
CA LYS A 6 1.74 11.30 12.81
C LYS A 6 0.65 10.72 11.92
N HIS A 7 -0.57 10.62 12.43
CA HIS A 7 -1.70 10.11 11.63
C HIS A 7 -2.03 11.02 10.46
N SER A 8 -1.94 12.34 10.67
CA SER A 8 -2.15 13.30 9.58
C SER A 8 -1.10 13.13 8.48
N LEU A 9 0.17 12.92 8.85
CA LEU A 9 1.21 12.66 7.87
C LEU A 9 0.96 11.36 7.09
N TYR A 10 0.54 10.32 7.78
CA TYR A 10 0.23 9.06 7.11
C TYR A 10 -0.90 9.22 6.08
N VAL A 11 -1.96 9.92 6.46
CA VAL A 11 -3.08 10.18 5.54
C VAL A 11 -2.63 11.04 4.36
N VAL A 12 -1.84 12.09 4.62
CA VAL A 12 -1.33 12.96 3.55
C VAL A 12 -0.47 12.15 2.58
N PHE A 13 0.44 11.31 3.09
CA PHE A 13 1.26 10.46 2.23
C PHE A 13 0.42 9.47 1.43
N ALA A 14 -0.61 8.89 2.04
CA ALA A 14 -1.49 7.96 1.35
C ALA A 14 -2.20 8.63 0.18
N VAL A 15 -2.82 9.76 0.42
CA VAL A 15 -3.58 10.48 -0.61
C VAL A 15 -2.65 11.03 -1.68
N ALA A 16 -1.53 11.64 -1.27
CA ALA A 16 -0.57 12.21 -2.22
C ALA A 16 0.02 11.13 -3.13
N SER A 17 0.35 9.96 -2.58
CA SER A 17 0.89 8.88 -3.38
C SER A 17 -0.12 8.36 -4.39
N LEU A 18 -1.37 8.22 -3.98
CA LEU A 18 -2.42 7.77 -4.87
C LEU A 18 -2.61 8.74 -6.04
N LEU A 19 -2.66 10.03 -5.74
CA LEU A 19 -2.81 11.08 -6.76
C LEU A 19 -1.58 11.18 -7.67
N ALA A 20 -0.40 10.86 -7.16
CA ALA A 20 0.84 10.93 -7.93
C ALA A 20 1.01 9.74 -8.87
N VAL A 21 0.61 8.54 -8.45
CA VAL A 21 0.90 7.32 -9.23
C VAL A 21 -0.15 7.02 -10.28
N TRP A 22 -1.42 7.30 -10.01
CA TRP A 22 -2.51 6.90 -10.90
C TRP A 22 -2.50 7.59 -12.27
N PRO A 23 -2.10 8.87 -12.42
CA PRO A 23 -1.94 9.43 -13.76
C PRO A 23 -0.96 8.64 -14.62
N HIS A 24 0.10 8.12 -14.02
CA HIS A 24 1.05 7.26 -14.74
C HIS A 24 0.45 5.92 -15.11
N ALA A 25 -0.41 5.37 -14.25
CA ALA A 25 -1.12 4.13 -14.57
C ALA A 25 -2.07 4.33 -15.76
N PHE A 26 -2.80 5.44 -15.79
CA PHE A 26 -3.67 5.76 -16.92
C PHE A 26 -2.87 5.98 -18.19
N ALA A 27 -1.73 6.68 -18.12
CA ALA A 27 -0.87 6.88 -19.27
C ALA A 27 -0.34 5.55 -19.79
N TRP A 28 0.04 4.64 -18.91
CA TRP A 28 0.49 3.30 -19.32
C TRP A 28 -0.62 2.53 -20.03
N MET A 29 -1.85 2.61 -19.54
CA MET A 29 -2.99 1.98 -20.19
C MET A 29 -3.25 2.55 -21.58
N GLN A 30 -3.06 3.86 -21.76
CA GLN A 30 -3.19 4.52 -23.06
C GLN A 30 -2.09 4.08 -24.03
N GLU A 31 -0.95 3.65 -23.54
CA GLU A 31 0.15 3.11 -24.34
C GLU A 31 -0.06 1.64 -24.72
N GLY A 32 -1.21 1.08 -24.38
CA GLY A 32 -1.54 -0.31 -24.70
C GLY A 32 -1.47 -1.26 -23.53
N GLY A 33 -1.21 -0.77 -22.33
CA GLY A 33 -1.16 -1.59 -21.13
C GLY A 33 -2.54 -2.07 -20.71
N ASN A 34 -2.59 -3.27 -20.13
CA ASN A 34 -3.83 -3.85 -19.61
C ASN A 34 -3.76 -3.94 -18.10
N ILE A 35 -4.57 -3.13 -17.41
CA ILE A 35 -4.58 -3.09 -15.95
C ILE A 35 -5.02 -4.43 -15.33
N LEU A 36 -5.79 -5.22 -16.05
CA LEU A 36 -6.21 -6.54 -15.59
C LEU A 36 -5.07 -7.55 -15.62
N ASN A 37 -4.01 -7.25 -16.36
CA ASN A 37 -2.79 -8.05 -16.39
C ASN A 37 -1.69 -7.32 -15.62
N LEU A 38 -1.80 -7.32 -14.29
CA LEU A 38 -0.83 -6.64 -13.41
C LEU A 38 0.61 -7.14 -13.62
N PRO A 39 0.88 -8.45 -13.80
CA PRO A 39 2.25 -8.88 -14.07
C PRO A 39 2.88 -8.17 -15.25
N SER A 40 2.13 -7.83 -16.30
CA SER A 40 2.68 -7.12 -17.46
C SER A 40 3.15 -5.71 -17.09
N PHE A 41 2.45 -5.03 -16.17
CA PHE A 41 2.86 -3.72 -15.68
C PHE A 41 4.24 -3.80 -15.01
N PHE A 42 4.43 -4.79 -14.14
CA PHE A 42 5.70 -4.94 -13.44
C PHE A 42 6.82 -5.39 -14.37
N ILE A 43 6.52 -6.21 -15.38
CA ILE A 43 7.50 -6.61 -16.39
C ILE A 43 7.94 -5.41 -17.22
N ASP A 44 6.99 -4.57 -17.64
CA ASP A 44 7.31 -3.35 -18.40
C ASP A 44 8.18 -2.41 -17.56
N SER A 45 7.83 -2.24 -16.30
CA SER A 45 8.61 -1.42 -15.38
C SER A 45 10.03 -1.97 -15.21
N TYR A 46 10.16 -3.28 -15.00
CA TYR A 46 11.46 -3.93 -14.85
C TYR A 46 12.35 -3.73 -16.08
N ARG A 47 11.76 -3.78 -17.28
CA ARG A 47 12.48 -3.65 -18.55
C ARG A 47 12.81 -2.22 -18.93
N SER A 48 12.35 -1.23 -18.16
CA SER A 48 12.55 0.18 -18.48
C SER A 48 13.95 0.70 -18.18
N GLY A 49 14.82 -0.13 -17.62
CA GLY A 49 16.20 0.22 -17.30
C GLY A 49 16.60 -0.29 -15.92
N ASN A 50 17.88 -0.13 -15.59
CA ASN A 50 18.42 -0.66 -14.34
C ASN A 50 17.81 0.04 -13.11
N ALA A 51 17.65 1.37 -13.17
CA ALA A 51 17.04 2.10 -12.06
C ALA A 51 15.58 1.66 -11.84
N ALA A 52 14.82 1.52 -12.93
CA ALA A 52 13.44 1.06 -12.85
C ALA A 52 13.36 -0.40 -12.38
N ALA A 53 14.29 -1.23 -12.80
CA ALA A 53 14.37 -2.61 -12.33
C ALA A 53 14.62 -2.69 -10.83
N PHE A 54 15.51 -1.86 -10.31
CA PHE A 54 15.79 -1.77 -8.87
C PHE A 54 14.51 -1.42 -8.10
N LEU A 55 13.83 -0.35 -8.54
CA LEU A 55 12.61 0.10 -7.85
C LEU A 55 11.49 -0.92 -7.98
N THR A 56 11.39 -1.61 -9.11
CA THR A 56 10.35 -2.63 -9.32
C THR A 56 10.53 -3.80 -8.37
N ILE A 57 11.75 -4.31 -8.24
CA ILE A 57 12.04 -5.42 -7.32
C ILE A 57 11.76 -4.99 -5.88
N ASP A 58 12.21 -3.78 -5.52
CA ASP A 58 12.04 -3.26 -4.16
C ASP A 58 10.55 -3.16 -3.79
N ILE A 59 9.74 -2.56 -4.66
CA ILE A 59 8.31 -2.38 -4.37
C ILE A 59 7.54 -3.70 -4.39
N VAL A 60 7.89 -4.62 -5.28
CA VAL A 60 7.19 -5.91 -5.35
C VAL A 60 7.45 -6.71 -4.08
N VAL A 61 8.69 -6.75 -3.62
CA VAL A 61 9.04 -7.45 -2.37
C VAL A 61 8.33 -6.80 -1.18
N ALA A 62 8.35 -5.47 -1.09
CA ALA A 62 7.67 -4.75 -0.02
C ALA A 62 6.16 -4.99 -0.05
N TRP A 63 5.57 -5.01 -1.22
CA TRP A 63 4.14 -5.23 -1.40
C TRP A 63 3.73 -6.64 -0.97
N ILE A 64 4.47 -7.66 -1.41
CA ILE A 64 4.20 -9.05 -1.00
C ILE A 64 4.32 -9.18 0.52
N THR A 65 5.36 -8.59 1.09
CA THR A 65 5.57 -8.60 2.55
C THR A 65 4.39 -7.96 3.27
N PHE A 66 3.93 -6.81 2.78
CA PHE A 66 2.77 -6.13 3.35
C PHE A 66 1.52 -7.00 3.28
N MET A 67 1.26 -7.63 2.12
CA MET A 67 0.08 -8.46 1.96
C MET A 67 0.06 -9.63 2.94
N ILE A 68 1.19 -10.28 3.14
CA ILE A 68 1.30 -11.39 4.09
C ILE A 68 1.10 -10.88 5.52
N TRP A 69 1.76 -9.78 5.84
CA TRP A 69 1.75 -9.24 7.20
C TRP A 69 0.39 -8.67 7.60
N VAL A 70 -0.29 -7.94 6.69
CA VAL A 70 -1.49 -7.18 7.07
C VAL A 70 -2.64 -8.09 7.50
N VAL A 71 -2.82 -9.22 6.84
CA VAL A 71 -3.89 -10.16 7.20
C VAL A 71 -3.64 -10.75 8.58
N GLY A 72 -2.41 -11.21 8.83
CA GLY A 72 -2.05 -11.77 10.13
C GLY A 72 -2.05 -10.73 11.24
N ASP A 73 -1.56 -9.53 10.96
CA ASP A 73 -1.53 -8.46 11.96
C ASP A 73 -2.93 -8.01 12.35
N ALA A 74 -3.84 -7.83 11.38
CA ALA A 74 -5.21 -7.43 11.66
C ALA A 74 -5.93 -8.47 12.52
N ALA A 75 -5.73 -9.74 12.24
CA ALA A 75 -6.30 -10.81 13.07
C ALA A 75 -5.70 -10.81 14.47
N ARG A 76 -4.38 -10.65 14.56
CA ARG A 76 -3.66 -10.71 15.84
C ARG A 76 -4.04 -9.60 16.80
N ILE A 77 -4.25 -8.38 16.30
CA ILE A 77 -4.59 -7.23 17.16
C ILE A 77 -6.08 -7.14 17.46
N GLY A 78 -6.89 -8.07 16.97
CA GLY A 78 -8.33 -8.08 17.23
C GLY A 78 -9.15 -7.20 16.30
N LEU A 79 -8.53 -6.60 15.28
CA LEU A 79 -9.26 -5.81 14.28
C LEU A 79 -10.10 -6.71 13.39
N GLY A 80 -9.61 -7.93 13.15
CA GLY A 80 -10.26 -8.93 12.35
C GLY A 80 -9.56 -9.16 11.02
N ALA A 81 -9.42 -10.43 10.65
CA ALA A 81 -8.78 -10.79 9.37
C ALA A 81 -9.49 -10.13 8.18
N ARG A 82 -10.81 -9.89 8.30
CA ARG A 82 -11.59 -9.18 7.28
C ARG A 82 -10.97 -7.85 6.90
N TRP A 83 -10.53 -7.06 7.88
CA TRP A 83 -9.88 -5.78 7.62
C TRP A 83 -8.52 -5.96 6.96
N GLY A 84 -7.79 -7.00 7.34
CA GLY A 84 -6.54 -7.35 6.68
C GLY A 84 -6.75 -7.62 5.19
N TRP A 85 -7.78 -8.37 4.85
CA TRP A 85 -8.11 -8.64 3.44
C TRP A 85 -8.56 -7.40 2.69
N ILE A 86 -9.31 -6.49 3.36
CA ILE A 86 -9.70 -5.22 2.75
C ILE A 86 -8.47 -4.38 2.40
N PHE A 87 -7.51 -4.24 3.32
CA PHE A 87 -6.30 -3.47 3.06
C PHE A 87 -5.38 -4.16 2.07
N LEU A 88 -5.38 -5.49 2.04
CA LEU A 88 -4.67 -6.22 0.99
C LEU A 88 -5.24 -5.85 -0.38
N ALA A 89 -6.56 -5.81 -0.51
CA ALA A 89 -7.20 -5.39 -1.77
C ALA A 89 -6.89 -3.94 -2.11
N LEU A 90 -6.89 -3.04 -1.12
CA LEU A 90 -6.53 -1.64 -1.33
C LEU A 90 -5.08 -1.47 -1.78
N SER A 91 -4.19 -2.38 -1.41
CA SER A 91 -2.79 -2.32 -1.83
C SER A 91 -2.62 -2.49 -3.34
N PHE A 92 -3.61 -3.05 -4.03
CA PHE A 92 -3.60 -3.11 -5.49
C PHE A 92 -3.77 -1.73 -6.12
N LEU A 93 -4.38 -0.78 -5.43
CA LEU A 93 -4.43 0.62 -5.85
C LEU A 93 -3.09 1.31 -5.63
N GLY A 94 -2.35 0.88 -4.64
CA GLY A 94 -1.03 1.39 -4.31
C GLY A 94 -0.65 1.02 -2.89
N THR A 95 0.50 0.37 -2.72
CA THR A 95 1.00 0.03 -1.39
C THR A 95 1.23 1.28 -0.55
N CYS A 96 1.72 2.35 -1.19
CA CYS A 96 1.95 3.64 -0.52
C CYS A 96 0.65 4.31 -0.07
N PHE A 97 -0.47 3.92 -0.65
CA PHE A 97 -1.80 4.38 -0.22
C PHE A 97 -2.32 3.51 0.92
N ALA A 98 -2.32 2.19 0.74
CA ALA A 98 -2.91 1.26 1.70
C ALA A 98 -2.13 1.17 3.01
N PHE A 99 -0.80 1.15 2.94
CA PHE A 99 0.05 0.95 4.11
C PHE A 99 -0.14 2.07 5.14
N PRO A 100 0.02 3.36 4.80
CA PRO A 100 -0.17 4.42 5.79
C PRO A 100 -1.58 4.45 6.37
N LEU A 101 -2.60 4.20 5.55
CA LEU A 101 -3.98 4.15 6.03
C LEU A 101 -4.18 3.01 7.02
N TYR A 102 -3.62 1.85 6.75
CA TYR A 102 -3.69 0.72 7.67
C TYR A 102 -3.01 1.05 9.00
N LEU A 103 -1.85 1.71 8.96
CA LEU A 103 -1.16 2.11 10.19
C LEU A 103 -2.02 3.03 11.04
N VAL A 104 -2.73 3.98 10.44
CA VAL A 104 -3.64 4.87 11.17
C VAL A 104 -4.75 4.05 11.83
N MET A 105 -5.40 3.18 11.09
CA MET A 105 -6.47 2.35 11.62
C MET A 105 -5.98 1.43 12.72
N ARG A 106 -4.82 0.83 12.52
CA ARG A 106 -4.18 -0.05 13.49
C ARG A 106 -3.91 0.66 14.81
N GLU A 107 -3.27 1.82 14.75
CA GLU A 107 -2.92 2.58 15.96
C GLU A 107 -4.16 3.07 16.70
N ARG A 108 -5.18 3.51 15.97
CA ARG A 108 -6.45 3.93 16.60
C ARG A 108 -7.16 2.76 17.27
N HIS A 109 -7.12 1.59 16.65
CA HIS A 109 -7.72 0.39 17.22
C HIS A 109 -7.02 -0.02 18.52
N LEU A 110 -5.68 -0.04 18.51
CA LEU A 110 -4.89 -0.36 19.70
C LEU A 110 -5.13 0.64 20.81
N ALA A 111 -5.23 1.92 20.48
CA ALA A 111 -5.50 2.96 21.48
C ALA A 111 -6.88 2.77 22.12
N ARG A 112 -7.88 2.40 21.34
CA ARG A 112 -9.24 2.14 21.86
C ARG A 112 -9.29 0.93 22.80
N GLN A 113 -8.37 -0.02 22.61
CA GLN A 113 -8.25 -1.18 23.49
C GLN A 113 -7.44 -0.88 24.73
N GLY A 114 -6.96 0.37 24.90
CA GLY A 114 -6.10 0.75 26.02
C GLY A 114 -4.67 0.30 25.87
N GLN A 115 -4.27 -0.12 24.69
CA GLN A 115 -2.90 -0.55 24.40
C GLN A 115 -2.10 0.62 23.88
N VAL A 116 -0.82 0.67 24.27
CA VAL A 116 0.09 1.68 23.76
C VAL A 116 0.63 1.17 22.42
N ALA A 117 0.41 1.97 21.39
CA ALA A 117 0.88 1.60 20.05
C ALA A 117 2.39 1.81 19.92
#